data_424bb8ec8e55b45c20a34d40e5580bf2
#
_entry.id   424bb8ec8e55b45c20a34d40e5580bf2
#
_cell.length_a   1.000
_cell.length_b   1.000
_cell.length_c   1.000
_cell.angle_alpha   90.00
_cell.angle_beta   90.00
_cell.angle_gamma   90.00
#
_symmetry.space_group_name_H-M   'P 1'
#
loop_
_entity.id
_entity.type
_entity.pdbx_description
1 polymer ?
#
loop_
_entity_poly.entity_id
_entity_poly.type
_entity_poly.pdbx_seq_one_letter_code
_entity_poly.pdbx_strand_id
1 'polypeptide(L)'
;MKVFKRIFVFLLIISLSFIPFAVYSETVSAREIEELSHNFFRLHIRANSDSEEDQALKLKVRDDILAYTTKLLSSCADKTEAMKLVSANTEKIEQIAKKRIVEEGRNYGARASVRREYFERREYDGFFLPAGEYDSLIVELGSGQGHNWWCVLYPCVCLSGSTDGVKTNLKNVPDRLKTAKEPSSGSFRFGFWIVDVFKSIFG
;
A
#
# COMPACT_ATOMS: atom_id res chain seq x y z
N MET A 1 19.25 -37.53 36.98
CA MET A 1 18.04 -36.73 37.28
C MET A 1 18.33 -35.26 37.59
N LYS A 2 19.31 -34.88 38.42
CA LYS A 2 19.63 -33.48 38.78
C LYS A 2 20.16 -32.65 37.60
N VAL A 3 21.00 -33.24 36.72
CA VAL A 3 21.56 -32.55 35.54
C VAL A 3 20.48 -32.26 34.50
N PHE A 4 19.59 -33.20 34.25
CA PHE A 4 18.48 -33.04 33.32
C PHE A 4 17.50 -31.90 33.74
N LYS A 5 17.22 -31.82 35.06
CA LYS A 5 16.42 -30.69 35.59
C LYS A 5 17.13 -29.34 35.40
N ARG A 6 18.44 -29.26 35.58
CA ARG A 6 19.22 -28.03 35.37
C ARG A 6 19.22 -27.60 33.91
N ILE A 7 19.41 -28.52 32.98
CA ILE A 7 19.36 -28.27 31.53
C ILE A 7 17.95 -27.79 31.13
N PHE A 8 16.91 -28.46 31.64
CA PHE A 8 15.54 -28.08 31.34
C PHE A 8 15.20 -26.67 31.86
N VAL A 9 15.60 -26.34 33.10
CA VAL A 9 15.39 -24.97 33.64
C VAL A 9 16.17 -23.93 32.84
N PHE A 10 17.39 -24.24 32.42
CA PHE A 10 18.21 -23.33 31.62
C PHE A 10 17.58 -23.06 30.23
N LEU A 11 17.09 -24.09 29.56
CA LEU A 11 16.37 -23.96 28.29
C LEU A 11 15.05 -23.16 28.43
N LEU A 12 14.34 -23.35 29.55
CA LEU A 12 13.11 -22.62 29.85
C LEU A 12 13.39 -21.15 30.11
N ILE A 13 14.46 -20.79 30.81
CA ILE A 13 14.90 -19.40 31.01
C ILE A 13 15.26 -18.75 29.67
N ILE A 14 16.00 -19.45 28.81
CA ILE A 14 16.37 -18.96 27.48
C ILE A 14 15.10 -18.73 26.65
N SER A 15 14.18 -19.68 26.60
CA SER A 15 12.93 -19.51 25.83
C SER A 15 12.08 -18.34 26.33
N LEU A 16 11.97 -18.15 27.65
CA LEU A 16 11.24 -17.01 28.23
C LEU A 16 11.90 -15.66 27.91
N SER A 17 13.23 -15.60 27.75
CA SER A 17 13.93 -14.35 27.41
C SER A 17 13.76 -13.94 25.94
N PHE A 18 13.48 -14.90 25.02
CA PHE A 18 13.21 -14.60 23.61
C PHE A 18 11.82 -14.04 23.33
N ILE A 19 10.83 -14.38 24.17
CA ILE A 19 9.44 -13.92 23.98
C ILE A 19 9.34 -12.38 24.04
N PRO A 20 9.85 -11.66 25.05
CA PRO A 20 9.76 -10.21 25.10
C PRO A 20 10.55 -9.52 23.98
N PHE A 21 11.66 -10.12 23.51
CA PHE A 21 12.41 -9.58 22.38
C PHE A 21 11.63 -9.68 21.08
N ALA A 22 10.98 -10.81 20.80
CA ALA A 22 10.14 -10.99 19.60
C ALA A 22 8.95 -10.02 19.61
N VAL A 23 8.24 -9.92 20.74
CA VAL A 23 7.11 -8.98 20.87
C VAL A 23 7.56 -7.53 20.72
N TYR A 24 8.70 -7.15 21.29
CA TYR A 24 9.26 -5.82 21.17
C TYR A 24 9.61 -5.47 19.71
N SER A 25 10.25 -6.40 18.98
CA SER A 25 10.62 -6.19 17.58
C SER A 25 9.38 -6.01 16.67
N GLU A 26 8.31 -6.77 16.88
CA GLU A 26 7.07 -6.63 16.13
C GLU A 26 6.38 -5.29 16.40
N THR A 27 6.33 -4.85 17.66
CA THR A 27 5.68 -3.57 18.01
C THR A 27 6.44 -2.36 17.46
N VAL A 28 7.76 -2.39 17.45
CA VAL A 28 8.59 -1.32 16.85
C VAL A 28 8.37 -1.27 15.33
N SER A 29 8.38 -2.42 14.68
CA SER A 29 8.12 -2.51 13.23
C SER A 29 6.74 -2.00 12.87
N ALA A 30 5.70 -2.34 13.63
CA ALA A 30 4.34 -1.88 13.40
C ALA A 30 4.20 -0.35 13.53
N ARG A 31 4.82 0.24 14.55
CA ARG A 31 4.82 1.70 14.74
C ARG A 31 5.54 2.44 13.62
N GLU A 32 6.72 1.97 13.21
CA GLU A 32 7.46 2.57 12.09
C GLU A 32 6.65 2.52 10.78
N ILE A 33 5.95 1.41 10.54
CA ILE A 33 5.09 1.24 9.38
C ILE A 33 3.90 2.19 9.45
N GLU A 34 3.29 2.36 10.63
CA GLU A 34 2.20 3.30 10.84
C GLU A 34 2.65 4.74 10.60
N GLU A 35 3.78 5.16 11.16
CA GLU A 35 4.37 6.49 10.94
C GLU A 35 4.64 6.75 9.44
N LEU A 36 5.21 5.76 8.74
CA LEU A 36 5.44 5.87 7.30
C LEU A 36 4.13 5.98 6.52
N SER A 37 3.09 5.26 6.93
CA SER A 37 1.77 5.31 6.28
C SER A 37 1.10 6.68 6.40
N HIS A 38 1.35 7.40 7.48
CA HIS A 38 0.83 8.76 7.67
C HIS A 38 1.33 9.77 6.62
N ASN A 39 2.43 9.49 5.94
CA ASN A 39 2.97 10.36 4.90
C ASN A 39 2.33 10.17 3.53
N PHE A 40 1.47 9.15 3.37
CA PHE A 40 0.82 8.88 2.10
C PHE A 40 -0.62 9.40 2.07
N PHE A 41 -0.97 10.04 0.94
CA PHE A 41 -2.34 10.35 0.58
C PHE A 41 -2.73 9.49 -0.61
N ARG A 42 -3.80 8.70 -0.48
CA ARG A 42 -4.14 7.64 -1.42
C ARG A 42 -5.26 8.05 -2.38
N LEU A 43 -5.39 7.27 -3.46
CA LEU A 43 -6.50 7.35 -4.40
C LEU A 43 -7.23 6.01 -4.42
N HIS A 44 -8.56 6.08 -4.31
CA HIS A 44 -9.44 4.94 -4.46
C HIS A 44 -10.52 5.25 -5.49
N ILE A 45 -10.59 4.49 -6.58
CA ILE A 45 -11.64 4.63 -7.59
C ILE A 45 -12.48 3.37 -7.59
N ARG A 46 -13.80 3.53 -7.42
CA ARG A 46 -14.79 2.45 -7.43
C ARG A 46 -15.53 2.48 -8.76
N ALA A 47 -15.49 1.38 -9.50
CA ALA A 47 -16.26 1.26 -10.73
C ALA A 47 -17.77 1.17 -10.45
N ASN A 48 -18.60 1.53 -11.44
CA ASN A 48 -20.04 1.35 -11.34
C ASN A 48 -20.43 -0.12 -11.18
N SER A 49 -19.85 -1.01 -11.97
CA SER A 49 -20.06 -2.47 -11.92
C SER A 49 -18.79 -3.22 -12.32
N ASP A 50 -18.90 -4.57 -12.35
CA ASP A 50 -17.81 -5.45 -12.78
C ASP A 50 -17.84 -5.78 -14.28
N SER A 51 -18.71 -5.13 -15.06
CA SER A 51 -18.69 -5.28 -16.52
C SER A 51 -17.36 -4.84 -17.11
N GLU A 52 -16.93 -5.44 -18.20
CA GLU A 52 -15.68 -5.09 -18.88
C GLU A 52 -15.62 -3.61 -19.25
N GLU A 53 -16.75 -3.04 -19.68
CA GLU A 53 -16.85 -1.63 -20.07
C GLU A 53 -16.71 -0.69 -18.88
N ASP A 54 -17.33 -1.00 -17.73
CA ASP A 54 -17.20 -0.18 -16.53
C ASP A 54 -15.79 -0.29 -15.92
N GLN A 55 -15.16 -1.46 -16.02
CA GLN A 55 -13.78 -1.63 -15.62
C GLN A 55 -12.80 -0.89 -16.53
N ALA A 56 -13.01 -0.90 -17.84
CA ALA A 56 -12.23 -0.12 -18.81
C ALA A 56 -12.41 1.39 -18.60
N LEU A 57 -13.65 1.83 -18.38
CA LEU A 57 -13.97 3.23 -18.09
C LEU A 57 -13.28 3.72 -16.79
N LYS A 58 -13.30 2.91 -15.73
CA LYS A 58 -12.58 3.23 -14.48
C LYS A 58 -11.11 3.54 -14.74
N LEU A 59 -10.43 2.78 -15.59
CA LEU A 59 -9.03 3.01 -15.92
C LEU A 59 -8.81 4.33 -16.68
N LYS A 60 -9.72 4.68 -17.58
CA LYS A 60 -9.67 5.98 -18.30
C LYS A 60 -9.90 7.16 -17.34
N VAL A 61 -10.88 7.04 -16.44
CA VAL A 61 -11.14 8.05 -15.41
C VAL A 61 -9.93 8.19 -14.47
N ARG A 62 -9.30 7.07 -14.07
CA ARG A 62 -8.06 7.08 -13.31
C ARG A 62 -6.99 7.94 -13.97
N ASP A 63 -6.75 7.72 -15.26
CA ASP A 63 -5.70 8.40 -16.01
C ASP A 63 -5.95 9.90 -16.09
N ASP A 64 -7.19 10.30 -16.31
CA ASP A 64 -7.58 11.71 -16.34
C ASP A 64 -7.40 12.39 -14.97
N ILE A 65 -7.81 11.71 -13.90
CA ILE A 65 -7.63 12.21 -12.51
C ILE A 65 -6.15 12.31 -12.17
N LEU A 66 -5.34 11.28 -12.48
CA LEU A 66 -3.91 11.31 -12.23
C LEU A 66 -3.21 12.41 -13.01
N ALA A 67 -3.58 12.63 -14.27
CA ALA A 67 -3.02 13.71 -15.08
C ALA A 67 -3.33 15.09 -14.48
N TYR A 68 -4.55 15.30 -13.97
CA TYR A 68 -4.93 16.53 -13.29
C TYR A 68 -4.23 16.70 -11.95
N THR A 69 -4.30 15.69 -11.08
CA THR A 69 -3.77 15.76 -9.72
C THR A 69 -2.25 15.81 -9.68
N THR A 70 -1.54 15.17 -10.61
CA THR A 70 -0.08 15.29 -10.71
C THR A 70 0.36 16.74 -10.94
N LYS A 71 -0.35 17.48 -11.79
CA LYS A 71 -0.09 18.90 -12.02
C LYS A 71 -0.45 19.75 -10.78
N LEU A 72 -1.61 19.47 -10.19
CA LEU A 72 -2.12 20.18 -9.03
C LEU A 72 -1.16 20.04 -7.83
N LEU A 73 -0.58 18.85 -7.63
CA LEU A 73 0.26 18.52 -6.47
C LEU A 73 1.76 18.69 -6.71
N SER A 74 2.17 19.17 -7.89
CA SER A 74 3.59 19.25 -8.28
C SER A 74 4.43 20.16 -7.37
N SER A 75 3.83 21.16 -6.74
CA SER A 75 4.49 22.12 -5.84
C SER A 75 4.20 21.88 -4.36
N CYS A 76 3.42 20.84 -4.01
CA CYS A 76 3.12 20.56 -2.61
C CYS A 76 4.34 20.12 -1.83
N ALA A 77 4.54 20.75 -0.68
CA ALA A 77 5.64 20.44 0.21
C ALA A 77 5.37 19.20 1.08
N ASP A 78 4.11 18.97 1.44
CA ASP A 78 3.71 17.87 2.32
C ASP A 78 2.30 17.33 2.00
N LYS A 79 1.94 16.23 2.67
CA LYS A 79 0.64 15.58 2.55
C LYS A 79 -0.53 16.49 2.95
N THR A 80 -0.35 17.33 3.95
CA THR A 80 -1.41 18.19 4.47
C THR A 80 -1.80 19.24 3.44
N GLU A 81 -0.82 19.82 2.77
CA GLU A 81 -1.03 20.74 1.66
C GLU A 81 -1.70 20.02 0.47
N ALA A 82 -1.22 18.83 0.11
CA ALA A 82 -1.82 18.02 -0.94
C ALA A 82 -3.29 17.72 -0.66
N MET A 83 -3.63 17.31 0.57
CA MET A 83 -5.01 17.04 0.98
C MET A 83 -5.89 18.28 0.90
N LYS A 84 -5.41 19.45 1.35
CA LYS A 84 -6.15 20.73 1.26
C LYS A 84 -6.45 21.08 -0.19
N LEU A 85 -5.44 20.98 -1.07
CA LEU A 85 -5.62 21.28 -2.49
C LEU A 85 -6.61 20.33 -3.16
N VAL A 86 -6.50 19.03 -2.91
CA VAL A 86 -7.44 18.06 -3.48
C VAL A 86 -8.84 18.27 -2.92
N SER A 87 -9.00 18.53 -1.63
CA SER A 87 -10.30 18.82 -1.01
C SER A 87 -10.98 20.05 -1.61
N ALA A 88 -10.22 21.09 -1.90
CA ALA A 88 -10.73 22.30 -2.56
C ALA A 88 -11.06 22.07 -4.05
N ASN A 89 -10.62 20.99 -4.64
CA ASN A 89 -10.79 20.65 -6.05
C ASN A 89 -11.68 19.43 -6.30
N THR A 90 -12.40 18.92 -5.30
CA THR A 90 -13.24 17.71 -5.44
C THR A 90 -14.31 17.88 -6.53
N GLU A 91 -14.95 19.04 -6.60
CA GLU A 91 -15.94 19.33 -7.67
C GLU A 91 -15.30 19.27 -9.06
N LYS A 92 -14.08 19.77 -9.22
CA LYS A 92 -13.36 19.70 -10.49
C LYS A 92 -13.00 18.26 -10.86
N ILE A 93 -12.62 17.46 -9.88
CA ILE A 93 -12.33 16.03 -10.05
C ILE A 93 -13.60 15.28 -10.47
N GLU A 94 -14.74 15.57 -9.83
CA GLU A 94 -16.02 15.02 -10.26
C GLU A 94 -16.38 15.39 -11.71
N GLN A 95 -16.17 16.65 -12.09
CA GLN A 95 -16.41 17.10 -13.46
C GLN A 95 -15.53 16.36 -14.47
N ILE A 96 -14.26 16.11 -14.14
CA ILE A 96 -13.35 15.33 -14.99
C ILE A 96 -13.89 13.90 -15.16
N ALA A 97 -14.26 13.25 -14.06
CA ALA A 97 -14.83 11.91 -14.10
C ALA A 97 -16.15 11.87 -14.89
N LYS A 98 -17.09 12.80 -14.63
CA LYS A 98 -18.38 12.90 -15.33
C LYS A 98 -18.20 13.14 -16.82
N LYS A 99 -17.25 14.00 -17.21
CA LYS A 99 -16.93 14.24 -18.61
C LYS A 99 -16.51 12.95 -19.30
N ARG A 100 -15.58 12.19 -18.72
CA ARG A 100 -15.14 10.90 -19.27
C ARG A 100 -16.28 9.90 -19.37
N ILE A 101 -17.15 9.81 -18.36
CA ILE A 101 -18.32 8.94 -18.34
C ILE A 101 -19.23 9.22 -19.55
N VAL A 102 -19.51 10.50 -19.82
CA VAL A 102 -20.34 10.91 -20.96
C VAL A 102 -19.65 10.63 -22.30
N GLU A 103 -18.34 10.90 -22.42
CA GLU A 103 -17.55 10.61 -23.63
C GLU A 103 -17.55 9.12 -23.99
N GLU A 104 -17.64 8.25 -22.98
CA GLU A 104 -17.72 6.79 -23.16
C GLU A 104 -19.18 6.29 -23.29
N GLY A 105 -20.13 7.21 -23.50
CA GLY A 105 -21.52 6.88 -23.76
C GLY A 105 -22.31 6.35 -22.56
N ARG A 106 -21.85 6.64 -21.33
CA ARG A 106 -22.55 6.25 -20.11
C ARG A 106 -23.39 7.39 -19.55
N ASN A 107 -24.43 7.05 -18.78
CA ASN A 107 -25.43 8.02 -18.29
C ASN A 107 -25.47 8.12 -16.76
N TYR A 108 -24.50 7.59 -16.04
CA TYR A 108 -24.39 7.73 -14.60
C TYR A 108 -23.40 8.84 -14.20
N GLY A 109 -23.47 9.26 -12.93
CA GLY A 109 -22.60 10.31 -12.41
C GLY A 109 -21.32 9.80 -11.78
N ALA A 110 -20.56 10.73 -11.21
CA ALA A 110 -19.45 10.45 -10.33
C ALA A 110 -19.52 11.31 -9.08
N ARG A 111 -18.96 10.83 -7.97
CA ARG A 111 -18.75 11.58 -6.73
C ARG A 111 -17.30 11.49 -6.32
N ALA A 112 -16.76 12.60 -5.81
CA ALA A 112 -15.43 12.63 -5.23
C ALA A 112 -15.48 13.15 -3.79
N SER A 113 -14.75 12.53 -2.89
CA SER A 113 -14.65 12.94 -1.50
C SER A 113 -13.29 12.64 -0.93
N VAL A 114 -12.81 13.49 -0.01
CA VAL A 114 -11.61 13.21 0.77
C VAL A 114 -12.04 12.73 2.14
N ARG A 115 -11.63 11.52 2.50
CA ARG A 115 -11.94 10.91 3.80
C ARG A 115 -10.91 9.86 4.19
N ARG A 116 -10.92 9.46 5.44
CA ARG A 116 -10.11 8.35 5.93
C ARG A 116 -10.81 7.04 5.63
N GLU A 117 -10.04 6.05 5.14
CA GLU A 117 -10.55 4.73 4.75
C GLU A 117 -9.48 3.66 4.98
N TYR A 118 -9.93 2.45 5.34
CA TYR A 118 -9.05 1.30 5.50
C TYR A 118 -8.64 0.73 4.15
N PHE A 119 -7.33 0.49 4.01
CA PHE A 119 -6.73 -0.16 2.85
C PHE A 119 -6.05 -1.45 3.27
N GLU A 120 -6.24 -2.50 2.51
CA GLU A 120 -5.42 -3.71 2.63
C GLU A 120 -3.99 -3.43 2.18
N ARG A 121 -3.06 -4.28 2.61
CA ARG A 121 -1.68 -4.26 2.10
C ARG A 121 -1.70 -4.33 0.57
N ARG A 122 -0.97 -3.42 -0.06
CA ARG A 122 -0.83 -3.36 -1.52
C ARG A 122 0.63 -3.30 -1.91
N GLU A 123 0.98 -4.13 -2.91
CA GLU A 123 2.27 -4.10 -3.55
C GLU A 123 2.17 -3.33 -4.86
N TYR A 124 3.16 -2.49 -5.11
CA TYR A 124 3.34 -1.70 -6.31
C TYR A 124 4.69 -2.06 -6.92
N ASP A 125 4.94 -1.63 -8.15
CA ASP A 125 6.24 -1.87 -8.77
C ASP A 125 7.36 -1.18 -7.95
N GLY A 126 8.12 -2.00 -7.24
CA GLY A 126 9.28 -1.60 -6.45
C GLY A 126 9.00 -1.10 -5.02
N PHE A 127 7.76 -1.12 -4.51
CA PHE A 127 7.45 -0.81 -3.11
C PHE A 127 6.13 -1.42 -2.65
N PHE A 128 5.89 -1.41 -1.35
CA PHE A 128 4.60 -1.81 -0.78
C PHE A 128 4.07 -0.76 0.20
N LEU A 129 2.76 -0.76 0.39
CA LEU A 129 2.12 -0.05 1.49
C LEU A 129 1.41 -1.06 2.40
N PRO A 130 1.61 -0.96 3.71
CA PRO A 130 0.96 -1.86 4.68
C PRO A 130 -0.54 -1.67 4.70
N ALA A 131 -1.24 -2.63 5.29
CA ALA A 131 -2.65 -2.47 5.63
C ALA A 131 -2.80 -1.41 6.72
N GLY A 132 -3.85 -0.60 6.64
CA GLY A 132 -4.11 0.44 7.63
C GLY A 132 -5.08 1.51 7.16
N GLU A 133 -5.32 2.47 8.02
CA GLU A 133 -6.17 3.63 7.76
C GLU A 133 -5.36 4.73 7.06
N TYR A 134 -5.82 5.17 5.90
CA TYR A 134 -5.18 6.22 5.12
C TYR A 134 -6.15 7.34 4.79
N ASP A 135 -5.65 8.57 4.80
CA ASP A 135 -6.35 9.66 4.14
C ASP A 135 -6.36 9.40 2.63
N SER A 136 -7.51 9.55 1.99
CA SER A 136 -7.68 9.19 0.58
C SER A 136 -8.68 10.07 -0.14
N LEU A 137 -8.41 10.31 -1.43
CA LEU A 137 -9.40 10.76 -2.39
C LEU A 137 -10.15 9.52 -2.88
N ILE A 138 -11.46 9.50 -2.66
CA ILE A 138 -12.33 8.43 -3.13
C ILE A 138 -13.17 8.98 -4.27
N VAL A 139 -13.18 8.26 -5.39
CA VAL A 139 -13.99 8.58 -6.56
C VAL A 139 -14.91 7.40 -6.87
N GLU A 140 -16.19 7.62 -6.72
CA GLU A 140 -17.23 6.61 -6.96
C GLU A 140 -17.91 6.90 -8.31
N LEU A 141 -17.86 5.91 -9.22
CA LEU A 141 -18.50 6.00 -10.53
C LEU A 141 -19.85 5.27 -10.46
N GLY A 142 -20.93 5.99 -10.80
CA GLY A 142 -22.29 5.43 -10.73
C GLY A 142 -22.64 4.89 -9.35
N SER A 143 -22.90 3.60 -9.25
CA SER A 143 -23.24 2.90 -7.99
C SER A 143 -22.04 2.61 -7.10
N GLY A 144 -20.81 2.65 -7.63
CA GLY A 144 -19.59 2.33 -6.90
C GLY A 144 -19.47 0.88 -6.41
N GLN A 145 -20.17 -0.07 -7.06
CA GLN A 145 -20.24 -1.48 -6.61
C GLN A 145 -19.29 -2.41 -7.35
N GLY A 146 -18.59 -1.91 -8.37
CA GLY A 146 -17.60 -2.70 -9.10
C GLY A 146 -16.23 -2.75 -8.44
N HIS A 147 -15.33 -3.53 -9.04
CA HIS A 147 -13.96 -3.69 -8.56
C HIS A 147 -13.22 -2.37 -8.47
N ASN A 148 -12.42 -2.25 -7.43
CA ASN A 148 -11.72 -1.06 -7.01
C ASN A 148 -10.37 -0.89 -7.71
N TRP A 149 -9.92 0.35 -7.85
CA TRP A 149 -8.54 0.71 -8.19
C TRP A 149 -7.91 1.49 -7.04
N TRP A 150 -6.69 1.12 -6.68
CA TRP A 150 -5.97 1.65 -5.54
C TRP A 150 -4.63 2.25 -5.98
N CYS A 151 -4.36 3.50 -5.60
CA CYS A 151 -3.13 4.19 -5.96
C CYS A 151 -2.66 5.11 -4.84
N VAL A 152 -1.60 5.91 -5.13
CA VAL A 152 -1.04 6.92 -4.25
C VAL A 152 -1.04 8.25 -4.99
N LEU A 153 -1.67 9.28 -4.40
CA LEU A 153 -1.66 10.65 -4.93
C LEU A 153 -0.45 11.44 -4.44
N TYR A 154 -0.12 11.31 -3.17
CA TYR A 154 1.01 12.01 -2.59
C TYR A 154 1.80 11.08 -1.64
N PRO A 155 3.15 11.10 -1.68
CA PRO A 155 3.94 11.71 -2.76
C PRO A 155 3.55 11.14 -4.13
N CYS A 156 3.73 11.93 -5.20
CA CYS A 156 3.35 11.50 -6.55
C CYS A 156 4.20 10.30 -6.99
N VAL A 157 3.69 9.13 -6.74
CA VAL A 157 4.34 7.83 -7.05
C VAL A 157 3.71 7.20 -8.29
N CYS A 158 2.41 7.37 -8.45
CA CYS A 158 1.65 6.84 -9.58
C CYS A 158 1.66 7.83 -10.74
N LEU A 159 2.16 7.39 -11.90
CA LEU A 159 2.17 8.18 -13.12
C LEU A 159 1.10 7.66 -14.09
N SER A 160 0.36 8.59 -14.74
CA SER A 160 -0.61 8.25 -15.78
C SER A 160 0.08 7.66 -17.02
N GLY A 161 -0.60 6.74 -17.72
CA GLY A 161 -0.20 6.31 -19.06
C GLY A 161 0.41 4.92 -19.21
N SER A 162 0.14 3.99 -18.30
CA SER A 162 0.47 2.57 -18.50
C SER A 162 -0.79 1.72 -18.52
N THR A 163 -1.01 0.97 -19.59
CA THR A 163 -2.12 0.02 -19.73
C THR A 163 -2.00 -1.19 -18.81
N ASP A 164 -0.78 -1.55 -18.38
CA ASP A 164 -0.49 -2.76 -17.60
C ASP A 164 0.22 -2.54 -16.27
N GLY A 165 0.41 -1.31 -15.85
CA GLY A 165 1.08 -1.01 -14.59
C GLY A 165 1.37 0.48 -14.45
N VAL A 166 1.15 1.01 -13.27
CA VAL A 166 1.50 2.38 -12.95
C VAL A 166 3.00 2.49 -12.87
N LYS A 167 3.64 3.27 -13.76
CA LYS A 167 5.05 3.60 -13.59
C LYS A 167 5.22 4.33 -12.27
N THR A 168 6.06 3.81 -11.41
CA THR A 168 6.28 4.35 -10.07
C THR A 168 7.52 5.24 -10.02
N ASN A 169 7.40 6.41 -9.38
CA ASN A 169 8.54 7.26 -9.07
C ASN A 169 9.05 6.94 -7.67
N LEU A 170 9.98 6.01 -7.57
CA LEU A 170 10.53 5.52 -6.30
C LEU A 170 11.38 6.54 -5.52
N LYS A 171 11.69 7.71 -6.11
CA LYS A 171 12.50 8.73 -5.43
C LYS A 171 11.82 9.26 -4.17
N ASN A 172 10.50 9.30 -4.16
CA ASN A 172 9.69 9.83 -3.07
C ASN A 172 9.20 8.76 -2.09
N VAL A 173 9.63 7.50 -2.28
CA VAL A 173 9.26 6.37 -1.42
C VAL A 173 10.36 6.13 -0.39
N PRO A 174 10.06 6.07 0.92
CA PRO A 174 11.03 5.70 1.94
C PRO A 174 11.66 4.33 1.65
N ASP A 175 12.97 4.20 1.85
CA ASP A 175 13.73 2.98 1.49
C ASP A 175 13.17 1.71 2.16
N ARG A 176 12.63 1.81 3.36
CA ARG A 176 12.02 0.69 4.09
C ARG A 176 10.74 0.14 3.45
N LEU A 177 10.07 0.94 2.62
CA LEU A 177 8.87 0.53 1.88
C LEU A 177 9.23 0.03 0.48
N LYS A 178 10.45 0.28 0.00
CA LYS A 178 10.91 -0.27 -1.26
C LYS A 178 11.06 -1.77 -1.11
N THR A 179 10.41 -2.51 -1.99
CA THR A 179 10.69 -3.92 -2.12
C THR A 179 12.11 -4.02 -2.65
N ALA A 180 13.03 -4.58 -1.85
CA ALA A 180 14.31 -4.98 -2.38
C ALA A 180 13.97 -5.85 -3.61
N LYS A 181 14.53 -5.50 -4.78
CA LYS A 181 14.52 -6.37 -5.94
C LYS A 181 14.98 -7.71 -5.42
N GLU A 182 14.10 -8.72 -5.40
CA GLU A 182 14.40 -10.01 -4.81
C GLU A 182 15.80 -10.41 -5.22
N PRO A 183 16.74 -10.65 -4.29
CA PRO A 183 17.93 -11.36 -4.65
C PRO A 183 17.39 -12.69 -5.17
N SER A 184 17.56 -12.91 -6.50
CA SER A 184 17.18 -14.12 -7.20
C SER A 184 17.29 -15.33 -6.28
N SER A 185 16.14 -15.94 -5.93
CA SER A 185 15.96 -17.24 -5.26
C SER A 185 17.18 -17.76 -4.48
N GLY A 186 17.65 -17.00 -3.52
CA GLY A 186 18.37 -17.59 -2.41
C GLY A 186 17.29 -18.23 -1.56
N SER A 187 17.04 -19.53 -1.76
CA SER A 187 16.31 -20.31 -0.76
C SER A 187 16.87 -19.90 0.58
N PHE A 188 16.03 -19.34 1.47
CA PHE A 188 16.33 -19.29 2.88
C PHE A 188 16.41 -20.77 3.28
N ARG A 189 17.56 -21.39 3.03
CA ARG A 189 17.95 -22.57 3.73
C ARG A 189 18.07 -22.10 5.17
N PHE A 190 17.02 -22.27 5.91
CA PHE A 190 17.15 -22.55 7.32
C PHE A 190 18.11 -23.75 7.32
N GLY A 191 19.42 -23.39 7.32
CA GLY A 191 20.44 -24.40 7.40
C GLY A 191 20.08 -25.14 8.67
N PHE A 192 19.94 -26.43 8.55
CA PHE A 192 19.79 -27.34 9.68
C PHE A 192 21.08 -27.33 10.51
N TRP A 193 21.61 -26.13 10.69
CA TRP A 193 22.74 -25.86 11.56
C TRP A 193 22.54 -26.52 12.93
N ILE A 194 21.34 -26.46 13.49
CA ILE A 194 20.97 -27.15 14.72
C ILE A 194 21.06 -28.66 14.54
N VAL A 195 20.68 -29.23 13.41
CA VAL A 195 20.77 -30.66 13.12
C VAL A 195 22.22 -31.08 12.91
N ASP A 196 23.05 -30.26 12.29
CA ASP A 196 24.47 -30.53 12.10
C ASP A 196 25.23 -30.42 13.41
N VAL A 197 24.89 -29.45 14.27
CA VAL A 197 25.42 -29.36 15.64
C VAL A 197 24.95 -30.55 16.49
N PHE A 198 23.69 -30.97 16.36
CA PHE A 198 23.16 -32.12 17.09
C PHE A 198 23.87 -33.44 16.67
N LYS A 199 24.10 -33.62 15.35
CA LYS A 199 24.88 -34.77 14.84
C LYS A 199 26.34 -34.74 15.26
N SER A 200 26.93 -33.56 15.42
CA SER A 200 28.32 -33.40 15.89
C SER A 200 28.49 -33.70 17.38
N ILE A 201 27.42 -33.56 18.17
CA ILE A 201 27.48 -33.76 19.64
C ILE A 201 27.00 -35.16 20.04
N PHE A 202 26.13 -35.80 19.28
CA PHE A 202 25.45 -37.04 19.63
C PHE A 202 25.58 -38.16 18.57
N GLY A 203 26.31 -37.96 17.51
CA GLY A 203 26.75 -38.96 16.53
C GLY A 203 28.20 -39.29 16.78
#